data_c4b38954e7e3c818e31303e6dedf7c05
#
_entry.id   c4b38954e7e3c818e31303e6dedf7c05
#
_cell.length_a   1.000
_cell.length_b   1.000
_cell.length_c   1.000
_cell.angle_alpha   90.00
_cell.angle_beta   90.00
_cell.angle_gamma   90.00
#
_symmetry.space_group_name_H-M   'P 1'
#
loop_
_entity.id
_entity.type
_entity.pdbx_description
1 polymer ?
#
loop_
_entity_poly.entity_id
_entity_poly.type
_entity_poly.pdbx_seq_one_letter_code
_entity_poly.pdbx_strand_id
1 'polypeptide(L)'
;ESIDVFNEDEKIIKPTIKNLNKSNYKVSGPFAADTIFLKNNRKKYNVIIGMYHDQVLTPIKTLFEYDAINITLGLPFIRISPDHGPNERMLGMKLSNPQSLIESLTFLDFKR
;
A
#
# COMPACT_ATOMS: atom_id res chain seq x y z
N GLU A 1 -3.73 10.37 17.01
CA GLU A 1 -4.10 11.38 18.04
C GLU A 1 -4.70 12.58 17.32
N SER A 2 -6.02 12.63 17.21
CA SER A 2 -6.70 13.75 16.58
C SER A 2 -6.81 14.89 17.58
N ILE A 3 -6.12 15.97 17.30
CA ILE A 3 -6.41 17.26 17.92
C ILE A 3 -7.76 17.72 17.35
N ASP A 4 -8.63 18.28 18.18
CA ASP A 4 -10.04 18.64 17.88
C ASP A 4 -10.33 19.40 16.58
N VAL A 5 -9.31 19.94 15.91
CA VAL A 5 -9.43 20.71 14.65
C VAL A 5 -9.49 19.81 13.42
N PHE A 6 -8.93 18.57 13.47
CA PHE A 6 -8.84 17.63 12.35
C PHE A 6 -9.38 16.25 12.75
N ASN A 7 -10.66 16.19 13.14
CA ASN A 7 -11.27 14.97 13.68
C ASN A 7 -11.80 14.06 12.54
N GLU A 8 -10.98 13.82 11.53
CA GLU A 8 -11.34 12.99 10.36
C GLU A 8 -11.56 11.54 10.76
N ASP A 9 -10.80 11.02 11.71
CA ASP A 9 -10.99 9.65 12.22
C ASP A 9 -12.41 9.45 12.79
N GLU A 10 -12.90 10.40 13.57
CA GLU A 10 -14.22 10.31 14.17
C GLU A 10 -15.35 10.65 13.18
N LYS A 11 -15.15 11.65 12.33
CA LYS A 11 -16.19 12.15 11.44
C LYS A 11 -16.28 11.40 10.11
N ILE A 12 -15.19 10.81 9.63
CA ILE A 12 -15.11 10.20 8.31
C ILE A 12 -14.77 8.70 8.43
N ILE A 13 -13.62 8.34 9.04
CA ILE A 13 -13.10 6.98 8.98
C ILE A 13 -13.97 6.01 9.76
N LYS A 14 -14.27 6.29 11.03
CA LYS A 14 -15.12 5.40 11.84
C LYS A 14 -16.54 5.21 11.27
N PRO A 15 -17.27 6.25 10.82
CA PRO A 15 -18.56 6.07 10.15
C PRO A 15 -18.45 5.25 8.85
N THR A 16 -17.40 5.46 8.05
CA THR A 16 -17.17 4.69 6.82
C THR A 16 -16.94 3.21 7.12
N ILE A 17 -16.10 2.88 8.10
CA ILE A 17 -15.88 1.49 8.55
C ILE A 17 -17.21 0.85 8.99
N LYS A 18 -18.02 1.57 9.77
CA LYS A 18 -19.33 1.08 10.21
C LYS A 18 -20.26 0.78 9.03
N ASN A 19 -20.28 1.64 8.02
CA ASN A 19 -21.11 1.45 6.83
C ASN A 19 -20.62 0.27 5.97
N LEU A 20 -19.30 0.12 5.77
CA LEU A 20 -18.72 -1.01 5.06
C LEU A 20 -19.03 -2.34 5.74
N ASN A 21 -18.94 -2.40 7.07
CA ASN A 21 -19.30 -3.61 7.83
C ASN A 21 -20.79 -3.97 7.69
N LYS A 22 -21.70 -2.99 7.52
CA LYS A 22 -23.11 -3.25 7.21
C LYS A 22 -23.29 -3.84 5.80
N SER A 23 -22.37 -3.56 4.89
CA SER A 23 -22.36 -4.06 3.51
C SER A 23 -21.57 -5.36 3.33
N ASN A 24 -21.40 -6.14 4.40
CA ASN A 24 -20.68 -7.42 4.44
C ASN A 24 -19.16 -7.36 4.19
N TYR A 25 -18.54 -6.19 4.21
CA TYR A 25 -17.08 -6.09 4.25
C TYR A 25 -16.59 -6.25 5.69
N LYS A 26 -15.52 -7.02 5.89
CA LYS A 26 -14.88 -7.17 7.21
C LYS A 26 -13.77 -6.12 7.34
N VAL A 27 -14.11 -4.96 7.84
CA VAL A 27 -13.18 -3.83 7.99
C VAL A 27 -12.97 -3.51 9.46
N SER A 28 -11.74 -3.30 9.85
CA SER A 28 -11.34 -2.92 11.22
C SER A 28 -10.46 -1.66 11.17
N GLY A 29 -10.51 -0.85 12.20
CA GLY A 29 -9.73 0.39 12.33
C GLY A 29 -10.53 1.54 12.94
N PRO A 30 -10.03 2.76 12.87
CA PRO A 30 -8.67 3.12 12.43
C PRO A 30 -7.60 2.57 13.37
N PHE A 31 -6.41 2.35 12.86
CA PHE A 31 -5.22 1.90 13.60
C PHE A 31 -4.09 2.91 13.44
N ALA A 32 -3.21 2.96 14.42
CA ALA A 32 -2.01 3.76 14.33
C ALA A 32 -1.07 3.21 13.22
N ALA A 33 -0.61 4.11 12.34
CA ALA A 33 0.19 3.73 11.16
C ALA A 33 1.56 3.12 11.54
N ASP A 34 2.13 3.53 12.67
CA ASP A 34 3.41 3.01 13.18
C ASP A 34 3.34 1.58 13.69
N THR A 35 2.17 1.12 14.12
CA THR A 35 2.02 -0.20 14.74
C THR A 35 1.30 -1.24 13.87
N ILE A 36 0.50 -0.81 12.90
CA ILE A 36 -0.26 -1.75 12.05
C ILE A 36 0.65 -2.67 11.21
N PHE A 37 1.85 -2.19 10.82
CA PHE A 37 2.81 -2.95 10.04
C PHE A 37 3.71 -3.88 10.86
N LEU A 38 3.64 -3.86 12.19
CA LEU A 38 4.32 -4.86 13.03
C LEU A 38 3.91 -6.26 12.60
N LYS A 39 4.88 -7.20 12.59
CA LYS A 39 4.71 -8.57 12.06
C LYS A 39 3.43 -9.27 12.56
N ASN A 40 3.13 -9.14 13.86
CA ASN A 40 1.96 -9.79 14.46
C ASN A 40 0.64 -9.07 14.16
N ASN A 41 0.67 -7.78 13.85
CA ASN A 41 -0.51 -7.02 13.50
C ASN A 41 -0.83 -7.19 12.01
N ARG A 42 0.12 -6.96 11.11
CA ARG A 42 -0.12 -7.05 9.67
C ARG A 42 -0.58 -8.43 9.20
N LYS A 43 -0.18 -9.51 9.88
CA LYS A 43 -0.62 -10.88 9.58
C LYS A 43 -2.11 -11.15 9.81
N LYS A 44 -2.79 -10.28 10.55
CA LYS A 44 -4.23 -10.40 10.83
C LYS A 44 -5.10 -9.93 9.67
N TYR A 45 -4.52 -9.23 8.69
CA TYR A 45 -5.24 -8.56 7.61
C TYR A 45 -4.75 -9.01 6.25
N ASN A 46 -5.67 -9.18 5.32
CA ASN A 46 -5.35 -9.45 3.91
C ASN A 46 -4.97 -8.16 3.16
N VAL A 47 -5.54 -7.03 3.58
CA VAL A 47 -5.32 -5.71 2.98
C VAL A 47 -5.15 -4.68 4.09
N ILE A 48 -4.21 -3.78 3.96
CA ILE A 48 -4.03 -2.61 4.80
C ILE A 48 -4.22 -1.38 3.91
N ILE A 49 -5.12 -0.48 4.32
CA ILE A 49 -5.44 0.74 3.59
C ILE A 49 -4.83 1.92 4.35
N GLY A 50 -3.96 2.68 3.69
CA GLY A 50 -3.44 3.94 4.18
C GLY A 50 -4.19 5.11 3.55
N MET A 51 -4.44 6.16 4.33
CA MET A 51 -5.08 7.37 3.87
C MET A 51 -4.11 8.30 3.14
N TYR A 52 -2.82 8.16 3.42
CA TYR A 52 -1.75 8.94 2.81
C TYR A 52 -0.68 8.03 2.24
N HIS A 53 -0.07 8.47 1.16
CA HIS A 53 0.99 7.77 0.44
C HIS A 53 2.09 7.22 1.37
N ASP A 54 2.65 8.04 2.25
CA ASP A 54 3.77 7.65 3.11
C ASP A 54 3.39 6.69 4.24
N GLN A 55 2.11 6.66 4.64
CA GLN A 55 1.63 5.69 5.63
C GLN A 55 1.82 4.24 5.19
N VAL A 56 1.80 3.97 3.90
CA VAL A 56 1.94 2.62 3.33
C VAL A 56 3.26 2.42 2.60
N LEU A 57 3.77 3.41 1.87
CA LEU A 57 5.00 3.23 1.09
C LEU A 57 6.25 3.14 1.97
N THR A 58 6.36 3.93 3.03
CA THR A 58 7.50 3.85 3.94
C THR A 58 7.66 2.45 4.54
N PRO A 59 6.63 1.84 5.18
CA PRO A 59 6.76 0.48 5.69
C PRO A 59 6.93 -0.57 4.59
N ILE A 60 6.29 -0.42 3.42
CA ILE A 60 6.44 -1.36 2.30
C ILE A 60 7.89 -1.36 1.81
N LYS A 61 8.48 -0.19 1.59
CA LYS A 61 9.88 -0.08 1.17
C LYS A 61 10.85 -0.63 2.19
N THR A 62 10.60 -0.39 3.47
CA THR A 62 11.44 -0.90 4.56
C THR A 62 11.37 -2.43 4.70
N LEU A 63 10.20 -3.02 4.44
CA LEU A 63 9.96 -4.46 4.64
C LEU A 63 10.27 -5.30 3.41
N PHE A 64 10.06 -4.78 2.22
CA PHE A 64 10.06 -5.54 0.96
C PHE A 64 11.02 -4.95 -0.08
N GLU A 65 11.62 -3.80 0.18
CA GLU A 65 12.63 -3.18 -0.68
C GLU A 65 12.20 -3.13 -2.16
N TYR A 66 12.85 -3.93 -3.01
CA TYR A 66 12.60 -4.01 -4.45
C TYR A 66 11.58 -5.10 -4.85
N ASP A 67 11.06 -5.89 -3.92
CA ASP A 67 10.02 -6.89 -4.22
C ASP A 67 8.62 -6.27 -4.36
N ALA A 68 8.46 -5.01 -3.96
CA ALA A 68 7.20 -4.29 -4.10
C ALA A 68 6.91 -3.91 -5.55
N ILE A 69 5.63 -3.98 -5.92
CA ILE A 69 5.09 -3.54 -7.21
C ILE A 69 3.95 -2.56 -7.02
N ASN A 70 3.70 -1.72 -8.01
CA ASN A 70 2.59 -0.77 -8.02
C ASN A 70 1.51 -1.24 -9.01
N ILE A 71 0.28 -1.41 -8.51
CA ILE A 71 -0.89 -1.81 -9.31
C ILE A 71 -1.95 -0.72 -9.21
N THR A 72 -2.39 -0.18 -10.34
CA THR A 72 -3.50 0.77 -10.38
C THR A 72 -4.82 0.02 -10.55
N LEU A 73 -5.72 0.17 -9.59
CA LEU A 73 -7.05 -0.45 -9.62
C LEU A 73 -8.10 0.51 -10.20
N GLY A 74 -9.22 -0.05 -10.67
CA GLY A 74 -10.35 0.73 -11.19
C GLY A 74 -10.24 1.13 -12.67
N LEU A 75 -9.24 0.66 -13.39
CA LEU A 75 -9.10 0.85 -14.84
C LEU A 75 -9.69 -0.33 -15.62
N PRO A 76 -10.16 -0.14 -16.86
CA PRO A 76 -10.65 -1.23 -17.73
C PRO A 76 -9.54 -2.14 -18.27
N PHE A 77 -8.30 -1.88 -17.91
CA PHE A 77 -7.11 -2.65 -18.25
C PHE A 77 -6.21 -2.78 -17.02
N ILE A 78 -5.32 -3.77 -17.01
CA ILE A 78 -4.35 -3.96 -15.95
C ILE A 78 -3.20 -2.96 -16.15
N ARG A 79 -2.92 -2.12 -15.13
CA ARG A 79 -1.79 -1.22 -15.09
C ARG A 79 -0.89 -1.57 -13.91
N ILE A 80 0.30 -2.04 -14.24
CA ILE A 80 1.34 -2.41 -13.26
C ILE A 80 2.61 -1.65 -13.61
N SER A 81 3.36 -1.25 -12.60
CA SER A 81 4.68 -0.67 -12.76
C SER A 81 5.60 -1.12 -11.62
N PRO A 82 6.92 -1.12 -11.84
CA PRO A 82 7.87 -1.22 -10.76
C PRO A 82 7.61 -0.14 -9.71
N ASP A 83 7.79 -0.49 -8.46
CA ASP A 83 7.61 0.44 -7.34
C ASP A 83 8.95 1.10 -6.96
N HIS A 84 9.52 1.86 -7.89
CA HIS A 84 10.72 2.68 -7.67
C HIS A 84 10.56 4.05 -8.33
N GLY A 85 11.22 5.07 -7.74
CA GLY A 85 11.29 6.41 -8.30
C GLY A 85 12.27 6.51 -9.49
N PRO A 86 12.36 7.68 -10.12
CA PRO A 86 13.35 7.94 -11.16
C PRO A 86 14.77 7.77 -10.60
N ASN A 87 15.56 6.94 -11.27
CA ASN A 87 16.90 6.57 -10.82
C ASN A 87 17.97 7.38 -11.55
N GLU A 88 17.83 8.70 -11.53
CA GLU A 88 18.68 9.62 -12.27
C GLU A 88 20.18 9.46 -11.96
N ARG A 89 20.50 9.16 -10.70
CA ARG A 89 21.89 8.98 -10.25
C ARG A 89 22.57 7.74 -10.83
N MET A 90 21.80 6.78 -11.34
CA MET A 90 22.30 5.54 -11.93
C MET A 90 22.25 5.54 -13.46
N LEU A 91 21.86 6.68 -14.07
CA LEU A 91 21.80 6.80 -15.51
C LEU A 91 23.17 6.52 -16.13
N GLY A 92 23.25 5.54 -17.03
CA GLY A 92 24.48 5.12 -17.68
C GLY A 92 25.42 4.23 -16.84
N MET A 93 25.15 4.01 -15.54
CA MET A 93 26.04 3.24 -14.66
C MET A 93 25.84 1.72 -14.74
N LYS A 94 24.75 1.22 -15.36
CA LYS A 94 24.40 -0.21 -15.47
C LYS A 94 24.29 -0.94 -14.12
N LEU A 95 23.92 -0.23 -13.05
CA LEU A 95 23.85 -0.73 -11.67
C LEU A 95 22.43 -0.78 -11.13
N SER A 96 21.40 -0.49 -11.94
CA SER A 96 20.01 -0.49 -11.51
C SER A 96 19.56 -1.90 -11.12
N ASN A 97 18.82 -2.00 -10.00
CA ASN A 97 18.23 -3.25 -9.57
C ASN A 97 16.92 -3.51 -10.36
N PRO A 98 16.83 -4.58 -11.17
CA PRO A 98 15.65 -4.88 -11.98
C PRO A 98 14.55 -5.64 -11.21
N GLN A 99 14.72 -5.95 -9.93
CA GLN A 99 13.86 -6.86 -9.18
C GLN A 99 12.39 -6.46 -9.27
N SER A 100 12.06 -5.19 -9.00
CA SER A 100 10.67 -4.72 -9.03
C SER A 100 10.03 -4.82 -10.43
N LEU A 101 10.81 -4.71 -11.51
CA LEU A 101 10.33 -4.97 -12.87
C LEU A 101 10.05 -6.47 -13.08
N ILE A 102 10.95 -7.33 -12.62
CA ILE A 102 10.78 -8.78 -12.70
C ILE A 102 9.53 -9.21 -11.94
N GLU A 103 9.32 -8.71 -10.72
CA GLU A 103 8.11 -8.99 -9.94
C GLU A 103 6.84 -8.50 -10.66
N SER A 104 6.89 -7.33 -11.29
CA SER A 104 5.78 -6.79 -12.07
C SER A 104 5.41 -7.69 -13.25
N LEU A 105 6.39 -8.19 -13.99
CA LEU A 105 6.19 -9.11 -15.11
C LEU A 105 5.69 -10.48 -14.65
N THR A 106 6.24 -11.01 -13.56
CA THR A 106 5.83 -12.28 -12.95
C THR A 106 4.36 -12.22 -12.53
N PHE A 107 3.94 -11.11 -11.91
CA PHE A 107 2.54 -10.92 -11.54
C PHE A 107 1.60 -10.91 -12.76
N LEU A 108 2.01 -10.33 -13.88
CA LEU A 108 1.23 -10.33 -15.12
C LEU A 108 1.07 -11.75 -15.70
N ASP A 109 2.10 -12.58 -15.65
CA ASP A 109 2.03 -13.96 -16.13
C ASP A 109 1.11 -14.82 -15.26
N PHE A 110 1.06 -14.61 -13.95
CA PHE A 110 0.14 -15.30 -13.05
C PHE A 110 -1.35 -14.96 -13.29
N LYS A 111 -1.64 -13.86 -13.98
CA LYS A 111 -3.00 -13.38 -14.24
C LYS A 111 -3.52 -13.71 -15.64
N ARG A 112 -2.69 -14.35 -16.45
CA ARG A 112 -3.13 -14.93 -17.74
C ARG A 112 -3.70 -16.33 -17.55
#